data_b1f02cf2e7e3ffc9f93987f07d6e2ec5
#
_entry.id   b1f02cf2e7e3ffc9f93987f07d6e2ec5
#
_cell.length_a   1.000
_cell.length_b   1.000
_cell.length_c   1.000
_cell.angle_alpha   90.00
_cell.angle_beta   90.00
_cell.angle_gamma   90.00
#
_symmetry.space_group_name_H-M   'P 1'
#
loop_
_entity.id
_entity.type
_entity.pdbx_description
1 polymer ?
#
loop_
_entity_poly.entity_id
_entity_poly.type
_entity_poly.pdbx_seq_one_letter_code
_entity_poly.pdbx_strand_id
1 'polypeptide(L)'
;MTNIPPTMRRLLGVAALLIACSLTVPAQEVSEAVKRWEDFDFAKSTIVASQISALPLEDLQLLRGIVFGKHGRIFKDLAIKAYLKDRPWYQPNPEFKNSMLNETEVRNLDIIRDAEAGKHDFLQPGDMRYWRARVLPRRKLGEHTSAEWMVLRSEVEAIHGRRFDDQPWLQQYFDERYWYKPSSNYDSKLLTALERKNLQTIATAQSKQRRLAISPGDMELFENKLITEHMLKGLSLHELRLLRNEIYARHGRAFRAAWLQQYFWSQPWYEQKEDFQDEQVSGSDKLNVETIVRYENRMHDELGKKPLTRSILAGLFVEDVEKMRQEIYARRGKVFKEPWLQTYFASFDWYKPNPDFNDSMLTAVEKQNLATLVAYAKRAASVLDAVEG
;
A
#
# COMPACT_ATOMS: atom_id res chain seq x y z
N MET A 1 -80.21 -2.06 -20.12
CA MET A 1 -80.38 -2.91 -18.93
C MET A 1 -79.12 -3.80 -18.91
N THR A 2 -78.30 -3.60 -18.12
CA THR A 2 -77.71 -4.05 -16.89
C THR A 2 -76.34 -3.48 -16.69
N ASN A 3 -76.19 -2.79 -15.59
CA ASN A 3 -74.97 -2.19 -15.06
C ASN A 3 -73.93 -3.22 -14.71
N ILE A 4 -72.61 -2.89 -15.01
CA ILE A 4 -71.48 -3.48 -14.39
C ILE A 4 -70.62 -2.35 -13.75
N PRO A 5 -70.31 -2.38 -12.45
CA PRO A 5 -69.62 -1.31 -11.77
C PRO A 5 -68.12 -1.35 -12.03
N PRO A 6 -67.37 -0.20 -11.90
CA PRO A 6 -65.95 -0.12 -12.15
C PRO A 6 -65.14 -0.66 -10.96
N THR A 7 -64.29 -1.63 -11.24
CA THR A 7 -63.31 -2.16 -10.30
C THR A 7 -62.22 -1.12 -10.03
N MET A 8 -62.14 -0.74 -8.80
CA MET A 8 -61.15 0.11 -8.18
C MET A 8 -59.74 -0.46 -8.38
N ARG A 9 -58.94 0.16 -9.24
CA ARG A 9 -57.48 -0.06 -9.30
C ARG A 9 -56.84 0.59 -8.07
N ARG A 10 -56.46 -0.21 -7.09
CA ARG A 10 -55.55 0.20 -6.03
C ARG A 10 -54.14 0.35 -6.62
N LEU A 11 -53.71 1.58 -6.78
CA LEU A 11 -52.31 1.94 -6.94
C LEU A 11 -51.60 1.69 -5.59
N LEU A 12 -50.91 0.57 -5.49
CA LEU A 12 -49.91 0.36 -4.46
C LEU A 12 -48.65 1.14 -4.88
N GLY A 13 -48.53 2.35 -4.33
CA GLY A 13 -47.29 3.09 -4.35
C GLY A 13 -46.28 2.36 -3.46
N VAL A 14 -45.35 1.66 -4.06
CA VAL A 14 -44.14 1.20 -3.38
C VAL A 14 -43.26 2.43 -3.21
N ALA A 15 -43.36 3.06 -2.05
CA ALA A 15 -42.35 4.00 -1.59
C ALA A 15 -41.10 3.17 -1.32
N ALA A 16 -40.16 3.17 -2.26
CA ALA A 16 -38.80 2.71 -2.03
C ALA A 16 -38.16 3.65 -1.01
N LEU A 17 -38.17 3.23 0.25
CA LEU A 17 -37.39 3.84 1.30
C LEU A 17 -35.94 3.48 0.96
N LEU A 18 -35.18 4.37 0.31
CA LEU A 18 -33.75 4.35 0.25
C LEU A 18 -33.27 4.61 1.66
N ILE A 19 -33.10 3.54 2.44
CA ILE A 19 -32.27 3.57 3.63
C ILE A 19 -30.84 3.66 3.07
N ALA A 20 -30.35 4.91 2.98
CA ALA A 20 -28.93 5.16 2.93
C ALA A 20 -28.38 4.63 4.27
N CYS A 21 -27.97 3.37 4.32
CA CYS A 21 -27.01 2.90 5.30
C CYS A 21 -25.72 3.66 4.98
N SER A 22 -25.58 4.82 5.59
CA SER A 22 -24.28 5.38 5.88
C SER A 22 -23.58 4.31 6.72
N LEU A 23 -22.75 3.50 6.11
CA LEU A 23 -21.72 2.75 6.81
C LEU A 23 -20.75 3.80 7.34
N THR A 24 -21.16 4.44 8.44
CA THR A 24 -20.19 5.06 9.33
C THR A 24 -19.32 3.89 9.77
N VAL A 25 -18.12 3.77 9.19
CA VAL A 25 -17.01 3.08 9.84
C VAL A 25 -17.02 3.64 11.25
N PRO A 26 -17.25 2.82 12.31
CA PRO A 26 -17.24 3.35 13.64
C PRO A 26 -15.87 4.00 13.79
N ALA A 27 -15.85 5.33 14.02
CA ALA A 27 -14.66 6.00 14.47
C ALA A 27 -14.20 5.16 15.66
N GLN A 28 -13.05 4.50 15.51
CA GLN A 28 -12.53 3.57 16.50
C GLN A 28 -12.58 4.35 17.82
N GLU A 29 -13.40 3.90 18.77
CA GLU A 29 -13.56 4.62 20.04
C GLU A 29 -12.16 4.71 20.63
N VAL A 30 -11.60 5.93 20.59
CA VAL A 30 -10.27 6.18 21.13
C VAL A 30 -10.30 5.77 22.58
N SER A 31 -9.43 4.80 22.91
CA SER A 31 -9.31 4.29 24.25
C SER A 31 -9.14 5.46 25.23
N GLU A 32 -9.91 5.48 26.31
CA GLU A 32 -9.74 6.45 27.40
C GLU A 32 -8.29 6.42 27.94
N ALA A 33 -7.60 5.30 27.75
CA ALA A 33 -6.20 5.15 28.09
C ALA A 33 -5.28 6.08 27.30
N VAL A 34 -5.64 6.48 26.06
CA VAL A 34 -4.87 7.43 25.25
C VAL A 34 -5.27 8.87 25.60
N LYS A 35 -6.55 9.15 25.81
CA LYS A 35 -7.04 10.50 26.11
C LYS A 35 -6.36 11.13 27.32
N ARG A 36 -6.07 10.35 28.35
CA ARG A 36 -5.35 10.83 29.55
C ARG A 36 -3.99 11.46 29.26
N TRP A 37 -3.38 11.11 28.11
CA TRP A 37 -2.10 11.66 27.71
C TRP A 37 -2.19 13.02 27.00
N GLU A 38 -3.39 13.46 26.66
CA GLU A 38 -3.58 14.78 26.05
C GLU A 38 -3.17 15.92 27.00
N ASP A 39 -3.34 15.73 28.30
CA ASP A 39 -2.97 16.71 29.33
C ASP A 39 -1.56 16.49 29.90
N PHE A 40 -0.85 15.44 29.44
CA PHE A 40 0.50 15.16 29.92
C PHE A 40 1.51 16.17 29.34
N ASP A 41 2.33 16.76 30.23
CA ASP A 41 3.40 17.69 29.83
C ASP A 41 4.64 16.91 29.35
N PHE A 42 4.63 16.55 28.07
CA PHE A 42 5.75 15.83 27.44
C PHE A 42 7.05 16.61 27.41
N ALA A 43 6.97 17.95 27.50
CA ALA A 43 8.15 18.81 27.48
C ALA A 43 8.93 18.77 28.79
N LYS A 44 8.24 18.49 29.91
CA LYS A 44 8.84 18.50 31.26
C LYS A 44 8.92 17.14 31.91
N SER A 45 8.02 16.21 31.54
CA SER A 45 7.87 14.92 32.20
C SER A 45 8.21 13.78 31.27
N THR A 46 8.88 12.75 31.80
CA THR A 46 9.24 11.55 31.04
C THR A 46 8.22 10.44 31.31
N ILE A 47 7.71 9.80 30.27
CA ILE A 47 6.89 8.60 30.33
C ILE A 47 7.70 7.46 30.96
N VAL A 48 7.09 6.71 31.86
CA VAL A 48 7.64 5.43 32.34
C VAL A 48 7.13 4.30 31.47
N ALA A 49 7.99 3.45 30.94
CA ALA A 49 7.62 2.39 30.02
C ALA A 49 6.47 1.48 30.53
N SER A 50 6.39 1.22 31.84
CA SER A 50 5.31 0.45 32.45
C SER A 50 3.92 1.12 32.32
N GLN A 51 3.86 2.45 32.21
CA GLN A 51 2.59 3.19 32.06
C GLN A 51 1.93 2.97 30.69
N ILE A 52 2.71 2.62 29.67
CA ILE A 52 2.26 2.42 28.29
C ILE A 52 2.39 0.97 27.81
N SER A 53 2.95 0.07 28.61
CA SER A 53 3.19 -1.33 28.23
C SER A 53 1.93 -2.11 27.86
N ALA A 54 0.80 -1.78 28.50
CA ALA A 54 -0.50 -2.42 28.28
C ALA A 54 -1.27 -1.81 27.09
N LEU A 55 -0.86 -0.64 26.57
CA LEU A 55 -1.56 -0.01 25.44
C LEU A 55 -1.44 -0.87 24.18
N PRO A 56 -2.51 -1.06 23.40
CA PRO A 56 -2.44 -1.71 22.09
C PRO A 56 -1.59 -0.85 21.11
N LEU A 57 -1.22 -1.45 19.98
CA LEU A 57 -0.32 -0.79 19.01
C LEU A 57 -0.91 0.51 18.47
N GLU A 58 -2.20 0.50 18.15
CA GLU A 58 -2.94 1.66 17.64
C GLU A 58 -2.93 2.82 18.64
N ASP A 59 -3.09 2.53 19.92
CA ASP A 59 -3.04 3.52 20.98
C ASP A 59 -1.63 4.10 21.17
N LEU A 60 -0.59 3.29 21.02
CA LEU A 60 0.79 3.76 21.04
C LEU A 60 1.08 4.69 19.86
N GLN A 61 0.59 4.36 18.67
CA GLN A 61 0.71 5.21 17.47
C GLN A 61 0.00 6.55 17.67
N LEU A 62 -1.21 6.55 18.24
CA LEU A 62 -1.91 7.76 18.60
C LEU A 62 -1.16 8.58 19.66
N LEU A 63 -0.63 7.94 20.69
CA LEU A 63 0.18 8.59 21.73
C LEU A 63 1.40 9.29 21.13
N ARG A 64 2.10 8.61 20.21
CA ARG A 64 3.18 9.23 19.43
C ARG A 64 2.68 10.42 18.59
N GLY A 65 1.49 10.27 18.00
CA GLY A 65 0.80 11.34 17.29
C GLY A 65 0.51 12.56 18.17
N ILE A 66 0.12 12.36 19.44
CA ILE A 66 -0.12 13.44 20.40
C ILE A 66 1.17 14.23 20.67
N VAL A 67 2.30 13.55 20.94
CA VAL A 67 3.59 14.24 21.20
C VAL A 67 3.95 15.19 20.06
N PHE A 68 3.91 14.71 18.82
CA PHE A 68 4.17 15.53 17.65
C PHE A 68 3.07 16.56 17.38
N GLY A 69 1.82 16.20 17.64
CA GLY A 69 0.64 17.06 17.45
C GLY A 69 0.67 18.29 18.33
N LYS A 70 1.27 18.23 19.53
CA LYS A 70 1.49 19.40 20.40
C LYS A 70 2.33 20.50 19.74
N HIS A 71 3.15 20.14 18.73
CA HIS A 71 3.92 21.08 17.91
C HIS A 71 3.27 21.34 16.54
N GLY A 72 2.06 20.83 16.31
CA GLY A 72 1.29 21.07 15.09
C GLY A 72 1.76 20.21 13.89
N ARG A 73 2.54 19.14 14.08
CA ARG A 73 2.95 18.27 12.98
C ARG A 73 1.73 17.80 12.19
N ILE A 74 1.77 17.96 10.87
CA ILE A 74 0.75 17.45 9.95
C ILE A 74 1.10 16.01 9.59
N PHE A 75 0.15 15.10 9.71
CA PHE A 75 0.33 13.67 9.46
C PHE A 75 -0.32 13.24 8.13
N LYS A 76 0.31 12.27 7.46
CA LYS A 76 -0.28 11.55 6.32
C LYS A 76 -1.16 10.38 6.80
N ASP A 77 -0.83 9.80 7.95
CA ASP A 77 -1.59 8.72 8.59
C ASP A 77 -3.02 9.20 8.91
N LEU A 78 -4.00 8.46 8.37
CA LEU A 78 -5.41 8.84 8.43
C LEU A 78 -5.99 8.73 9.85
N ALA A 79 -5.58 7.72 10.63
CA ALA A 79 -6.06 7.52 11.99
C ALA A 79 -5.55 8.64 12.92
N ILE A 80 -4.26 8.97 12.83
CA ILE A 80 -3.67 10.08 13.60
C ILE A 80 -4.29 11.42 13.17
N LYS A 81 -4.45 11.63 11.85
CA LYS A 81 -5.05 12.85 11.30
C LYS A 81 -6.50 13.03 11.78
N ALA A 82 -7.30 11.96 11.70
CA ALA A 82 -8.69 11.96 12.17
C ALA A 82 -8.76 12.25 13.67
N TYR A 83 -7.91 11.60 14.46
CA TYR A 83 -7.85 11.83 15.90
C TYR A 83 -7.52 13.27 16.25
N LEU A 84 -6.48 13.84 15.64
CA LEU A 84 -6.00 15.19 15.96
C LEU A 84 -6.95 16.30 15.50
N LYS A 85 -7.65 16.09 14.37
CA LYS A 85 -8.57 17.07 13.78
C LYS A 85 -9.59 17.63 14.77
N ASP A 86 -10.09 16.77 15.67
CA ASP A 86 -11.16 17.12 16.62
C ASP A 86 -10.61 17.59 17.99
N ARG A 87 -9.29 17.85 18.08
CA ARG A 87 -8.64 18.28 19.32
C ARG A 87 -8.47 19.80 19.39
N PRO A 88 -9.06 20.49 20.39
CA PRO A 88 -8.97 21.95 20.50
C PRO A 88 -7.53 22.47 20.63
N TRP A 89 -6.62 21.66 21.17
CA TRP A 89 -5.21 21.99 21.35
C TRP A 89 -4.35 21.76 20.10
N TYR A 90 -4.85 21.06 19.08
CA TYR A 90 -4.11 20.79 17.86
C TYR A 90 -4.23 21.95 16.87
N GLN A 91 -3.11 22.55 16.54
CA GLN A 91 -3.01 23.61 15.53
C GLN A 91 -2.00 23.18 14.47
N PRO A 92 -2.43 22.84 13.24
CA PRO A 92 -1.54 22.43 12.15
C PRO A 92 -0.48 23.49 11.87
N ASN A 93 0.79 23.08 11.85
CA ASN A 93 1.93 23.95 11.57
C ASN A 93 2.70 23.39 10.35
N PRO A 94 2.55 23.99 9.15
CA PRO A 94 3.29 23.60 7.95
C PRO A 94 4.81 23.71 8.09
N GLU A 95 5.28 24.60 8.99
CA GLU A 95 6.70 24.83 9.24
C GLU A 95 7.29 23.91 10.33
N PHE A 96 6.54 22.87 10.72
CA PHE A 96 7.02 21.94 11.73
C PHE A 96 8.35 21.32 11.33
N LYS A 97 9.32 21.31 12.28
CA LYS A 97 10.61 20.63 12.15
C LYS A 97 10.88 19.81 13.42
N ASN A 98 11.55 18.68 13.26
CA ASN A 98 11.93 17.84 14.41
C ASN A 98 12.83 18.57 15.44
N SER A 99 13.52 19.63 15.05
CA SER A 99 14.31 20.49 15.94
C SER A 99 13.46 21.29 16.93
N MET A 100 12.13 21.34 16.75
CA MET A 100 11.21 21.96 17.73
C MET A 100 10.97 21.06 18.96
N LEU A 101 11.28 19.77 18.85
CA LEU A 101 11.20 18.84 19.97
C LEU A 101 12.38 19.04 20.93
N ASN A 102 12.10 19.11 22.22
CA ASN A 102 13.15 19.14 23.22
C ASN A 102 13.64 17.74 23.60
N GLU A 103 14.67 17.63 24.40
CA GLU A 103 15.29 16.34 24.78
C GLU A 103 14.32 15.41 25.53
N THR A 104 13.40 15.96 26.35
CA THR A 104 12.41 15.17 27.09
C THR A 104 11.39 14.57 26.16
N GLU A 105 10.90 15.35 25.19
CA GLU A 105 9.98 14.88 24.16
C GLU A 105 10.60 13.81 23.26
N VAL A 106 11.86 14.00 22.83
CA VAL A 106 12.61 12.99 22.08
C VAL A 106 12.73 11.70 22.90
N ARG A 107 13.02 11.81 24.20
CA ARG A 107 13.09 10.64 25.10
C ARG A 107 11.74 9.94 25.24
N ASN A 108 10.65 10.71 25.33
CA ASN A 108 9.28 10.15 25.35
C ASN A 108 8.96 9.43 24.04
N LEU A 109 9.30 10.02 22.91
CA LEU A 109 9.13 9.38 21.60
C LEU A 109 9.93 8.07 21.48
N ASP A 110 11.14 8.02 22.02
CA ASP A 110 11.95 6.80 22.05
C ASP A 110 11.28 5.67 22.86
N ILE A 111 10.72 6.01 24.03
CA ILE A 111 10.00 5.06 24.88
C ILE A 111 8.76 4.51 24.17
N ILE A 112 7.99 5.41 23.53
CA ILE A 112 6.79 4.99 22.78
C ILE A 112 7.18 4.10 21.59
N ARG A 113 8.19 4.48 20.80
CA ARG A 113 8.65 3.69 19.66
C ARG A 113 9.20 2.32 20.07
N ASP A 114 9.87 2.23 21.20
CA ASP A 114 10.32 0.94 21.75
C ASP A 114 9.13 0.04 22.10
N ALA A 115 8.06 0.61 22.67
CA ALA A 115 6.85 -0.12 22.96
C ALA A 115 6.11 -0.57 21.70
N GLU A 116 6.02 0.29 20.65
CA GLU A 116 5.46 -0.06 19.33
C GLU A 116 6.23 -1.23 18.70
N ALA A 117 7.55 -1.11 18.59
CA ALA A 117 8.41 -2.13 17.97
C ALA A 117 8.34 -3.48 18.66
N GLY A 118 8.16 -3.50 19.98
CA GLY A 118 7.96 -4.73 20.75
C GLY A 118 6.66 -5.46 20.39
N LYS A 119 5.64 -4.73 19.94
CA LYS A 119 4.29 -5.24 19.60
C LYS A 119 4.13 -5.61 18.13
N HIS A 120 5.00 -5.16 17.23
CA HIS A 120 4.93 -5.53 15.84
C HIS A 120 5.07 -7.05 15.66
N ASP A 121 4.16 -7.68 14.91
CA ASP A 121 4.26 -9.10 14.56
C ASP A 121 5.46 -9.37 13.66
N PHE A 122 5.69 -8.48 12.70
CA PHE A 122 6.83 -8.49 11.81
C PHE A 122 7.59 -7.17 11.89
N LEU A 123 8.89 -7.24 11.58
CA LEU A 123 9.78 -6.10 11.54
C LEU A 123 9.23 -4.99 10.64
N GLN A 124 9.28 -3.76 11.11
CA GLN A 124 8.84 -2.58 10.35
C GLN A 124 9.98 -1.57 10.23
N PRO A 125 10.01 -0.76 9.15
CA PRO A 125 10.87 0.42 9.09
C PRO A 125 10.71 1.30 10.33
N GLY A 126 11.80 1.55 11.04
CA GLY A 126 11.81 2.25 12.32
C GLY A 126 12.07 1.36 13.54
N ASP A 127 12.04 0.03 13.39
CA ASP A 127 12.19 -0.91 14.50
C ASP A 127 13.65 -1.23 14.86
N MET A 128 14.61 -0.93 13.99
CA MET A 128 16.01 -1.37 14.22
C MET A 128 16.63 -0.73 15.46
N ARG A 129 16.12 0.42 15.91
CA ARG A 129 16.54 1.02 17.19
C ARG A 129 16.19 0.12 18.39
N TYR A 130 15.01 -0.50 18.39
CA TYR A 130 14.59 -1.50 19.39
C TYR A 130 15.48 -2.76 19.34
N TRP A 131 15.85 -3.21 18.13
CA TRP A 131 16.66 -4.40 17.92
C TRP A 131 18.16 -4.17 18.09
N ARG A 132 18.64 -2.93 18.26
CA ARG A 132 20.05 -2.62 18.43
C ARG A 132 20.70 -3.33 19.63
N ALA A 133 19.94 -3.52 20.73
CA ALA A 133 20.40 -4.20 21.94
C ALA A 133 19.80 -5.61 22.11
N ARG A 134 19.13 -6.15 21.08
CA ARG A 134 18.40 -7.43 21.10
C ARG A 134 18.72 -8.23 19.85
N VAL A 135 18.73 -9.56 19.98
CA VAL A 135 18.87 -10.45 18.81
C VAL A 135 17.56 -10.43 18.03
N LEU A 136 17.64 -10.09 16.74
CA LEU A 136 16.50 -10.12 15.83
C LEU A 136 16.16 -11.58 15.45
N PRO A 137 15.01 -12.12 15.87
CA PRO A 137 14.63 -13.50 15.55
C PRO A 137 14.16 -13.59 14.09
N ARG A 138 14.54 -14.63 13.38
CA ARG A 138 14.14 -14.84 11.97
C ARG A 138 12.64 -14.81 11.75
N ARG A 139 11.84 -15.29 12.72
CA ARG A 139 10.36 -15.29 12.63
C ARG A 139 9.75 -13.88 12.60
N LYS A 140 10.49 -12.87 13.02
CA LYS A 140 10.06 -11.46 13.02
C LYS A 140 10.35 -10.74 11.70
N LEU A 141 11.08 -11.33 10.76
CA LEU A 141 11.50 -10.63 9.57
C LEU A 141 10.34 -10.28 8.63
N GLY A 142 9.39 -11.19 8.41
CA GLY A 142 8.31 -10.95 7.46
C GLY A 142 8.77 -10.88 5.99
N GLU A 143 7.87 -10.40 5.14
CA GLU A 143 8.15 -10.09 3.73
C GLU A 143 8.19 -8.58 3.56
N HIS A 144 9.16 -8.08 2.79
CA HIS A 144 9.37 -6.67 2.57
C HIS A 144 9.71 -6.39 1.11
N THR A 145 9.38 -5.18 0.66
CA THR A 145 9.87 -4.66 -0.61
C THR A 145 11.39 -4.41 -0.55
N SER A 146 12.02 -4.23 -1.70
CA SER A 146 13.44 -3.84 -1.73
C SER A 146 13.72 -2.52 -1.05
N ALA A 147 12.81 -1.56 -1.16
CA ALA A 147 12.94 -0.27 -0.49
C ALA A 147 12.88 -0.44 1.03
N GLU A 148 11.94 -1.22 1.56
CA GLU A 148 11.86 -1.51 3.00
C GLU A 148 13.09 -2.27 3.51
N TRP A 149 13.58 -3.28 2.77
CA TRP A 149 14.83 -3.95 3.12
C TRP A 149 16.02 -3.00 3.16
N MET A 150 16.06 -2.04 2.25
CA MET A 150 17.11 -1.02 2.23
C MET A 150 17.00 -0.11 3.44
N VAL A 151 15.80 0.40 3.76
CA VAL A 151 15.56 1.21 4.96
C VAL A 151 15.99 0.44 6.22
N LEU A 152 15.53 -0.79 6.40
CA LEU A 152 15.82 -1.62 7.57
C LEU A 152 17.32 -1.85 7.78
N ARG A 153 18.07 -2.08 6.71
CA ARG A 153 19.53 -2.24 6.78
C ARG A 153 20.21 -0.91 7.10
N SER A 154 19.81 0.14 6.39
CA SER A 154 20.41 1.46 6.51
C SER A 154 20.10 2.12 7.85
N GLU A 155 18.97 1.79 8.47
CA GLU A 155 18.60 2.29 9.79
C GLU A 155 19.62 1.92 10.86
N VAL A 156 20.22 0.72 10.79
CA VAL A 156 21.27 0.30 11.72
C VAL A 156 22.48 1.23 11.64
N GLU A 157 22.84 1.67 10.43
CA GLU A 157 23.96 2.57 10.20
C GLU A 157 23.57 4.04 10.48
N ALA A 158 22.32 4.43 10.17
CA ALA A 158 21.77 5.76 10.45
C ALA A 158 21.75 6.07 11.96
N ILE A 159 21.50 5.08 12.81
CA ILE A 159 21.58 5.19 14.27
C ILE A 159 22.96 5.68 14.71
N HIS A 160 24.00 5.35 13.94
CA HIS A 160 25.39 5.79 14.18
C HIS A 160 25.78 7.02 13.36
N GLY A 161 24.83 7.66 12.69
CA GLY A 161 25.00 8.92 11.97
C GLY A 161 25.51 8.77 10.53
N ARG A 162 25.41 7.58 9.89
CA ARG A 162 25.75 7.45 8.46
C ARG A 162 24.94 8.42 7.63
N ARG A 163 25.62 9.11 6.69
CA ARG A 163 25.00 9.88 5.61
C ARG A 163 24.81 9.00 4.38
N PHE A 164 23.75 9.26 3.61
CA PHE A 164 23.36 8.50 2.43
C PHE A 164 23.36 9.40 1.19
N ASP A 165 24.46 10.16 1.02
CA ASP A 165 24.59 11.16 -0.07
C ASP A 165 24.53 10.53 -1.46
N ASP A 166 24.82 9.23 -1.57
CA ASP A 166 24.68 8.41 -2.79
C ASP A 166 23.25 7.96 -3.09
N GLN A 167 22.31 8.16 -2.14
CA GLN A 167 20.90 7.78 -2.25
C GLN A 167 20.00 8.88 -1.68
N PRO A 168 19.68 9.92 -2.47
CA PRO A 168 18.98 11.12 -1.99
C PRO A 168 17.65 10.84 -1.29
N TRP A 169 16.84 9.90 -1.81
CA TRP A 169 15.57 9.51 -1.19
C TRP A 169 15.76 8.89 0.20
N LEU A 170 16.81 8.09 0.38
CA LEU A 170 17.12 7.44 1.64
C LEU A 170 17.67 8.45 2.65
N GLN A 171 18.49 9.41 2.20
CA GLN A 171 18.92 10.54 3.01
C GLN A 171 17.71 11.34 3.49
N GLN A 172 16.79 11.71 2.59
CA GLN A 172 15.56 12.42 2.94
C GLN A 172 14.71 11.62 3.92
N TYR A 173 14.56 10.30 3.69
CA TYR A 173 13.84 9.43 4.62
C TYR A 173 14.38 9.56 6.04
N PHE A 174 15.70 9.56 6.24
CA PHE A 174 16.31 9.68 7.57
C PHE A 174 16.27 11.11 8.10
N ASP A 175 16.43 12.13 7.27
CA ASP A 175 16.34 13.54 7.68
C ASP A 175 14.95 13.87 8.31
N GLU A 176 13.91 13.18 7.89
CA GLU A 176 12.57 13.28 8.48
C GLU A 176 12.44 12.58 9.85
N ARG A 177 13.44 11.83 10.30
CA ARG A 177 13.41 11.09 11.57
C ARG A 177 13.95 11.95 12.70
N TYR A 178 13.16 12.14 13.74
CA TYR A 178 13.52 12.98 14.91
C TYR A 178 14.81 12.52 15.63
N TRP A 179 15.14 11.25 15.52
CA TRP A 179 16.29 10.64 16.17
C TRP A 179 17.56 10.64 15.31
N TYR A 180 17.46 10.89 14.02
CA TYR A 180 18.60 10.84 13.11
C TYR A 180 19.49 12.07 13.28
N LYS A 181 20.76 11.84 13.49
CA LYS A 181 21.80 12.87 13.63
C LYS A 181 22.97 12.52 12.70
N PRO A 182 23.01 13.07 11.47
CA PRO A 182 24.11 12.80 10.55
C PRO A 182 25.45 13.23 11.11
N SER A 183 26.48 12.42 10.85
CA SER A 183 27.86 12.65 11.32
C SER A 183 28.83 12.53 10.16
N SER A 184 29.76 13.47 10.04
CA SER A 184 30.89 13.37 9.12
C SER A 184 31.91 12.30 9.51
N ASN A 185 31.86 11.86 10.78
CA ASN A 185 32.81 10.90 11.37
C ASN A 185 32.24 9.47 11.44
N TYR A 186 31.20 9.16 10.66
CA TYR A 186 30.67 7.80 10.64
C TYR A 186 31.72 6.81 10.13
N ASP A 187 31.88 5.71 10.86
CA ASP A 187 32.68 4.53 10.46
C ASP A 187 31.87 3.28 10.79
N SER A 188 31.81 2.33 9.88
CA SER A 188 31.13 1.03 10.08
C SER A 188 31.66 0.22 11.26
N LYS A 189 32.85 0.56 11.78
CA LYS A 189 33.40 0.01 13.02
C LYS A 189 32.61 0.37 14.27
N LEU A 190 31.78 1.45 14.21
CA LEU A 190 30.87 1.84 15.28
C LEU A 190 29.76 0.81 15.53
N LEU A 191 29.45 0.00 14.53
CA LEU A 191 28.46 -1.07 14.69
C LEU A 191 28.93 -2.12 15.70
N THR A 192 28.07 -2.45 16.64
CA THR A 192 28.31 -3.52 17.62
C THR A 192 28.30 -4.90 16.94
N ALA A 193 28.83 -5.91 17.61
CA ALA A 193 28.76 -7.29 17.13
C ALA A 193 27.31 -7.78 16.95
N LEU A 194 26.40 -7.31 17.81
CA LEU A 194 24.99 -7.66 17.75
C LEU A 194 24.29 -7.00 16.54
N GLU A 195 24.54 -5.73 16.29
CA GLU A 195 24.03 -5.02 15.12
C GLU A 195 24.50 -5.67 13.82
N ARG A 196 25.80 -6.03 13.74
CA ARG A 196 26.32 -6.80 12.59
C ARG A 196 25.64 -8.14 12.42
N LYS A 197 25.34 -8.86 13.51
CA LYS A 197 24.60 -10.12 13.48
C LYS A 197 23.16 -9.91 12.98
N ASN A 198 22.49 -8.87 13.42
CA ASN A 198 21.15 -8.52 12.96
C ASN A 198 21.15 -8.16 11.47
N LEU A 199 22.12 -7.37 11.01
CA LEU A 199 22.32 -7.07 9.57
C LEU A 199 22.51 -8.35 8.74
N GLN A 200 23.33 -9.30 9.22
CA GLN A 200 23.49 -10.60 8.54
C GLN A 200 22.19 -11.40 8.49
N THR A 201 21.37 -11.32 9.53
CA THR A 201 20.04 -11.98 9.58
C THR A 201 19.11 -11.38 8.53
N ILE A 202 19.05 -10.05 8.41
CA ILE A 202 18.29 -9.33 7.39
C ILE A 202 18.81 -9.67 5.99
N ALA A 203 20.11 -9.58 5.74
CA ALA A 203 20.71 -9.88 4.44
C ALA A 203 20.43 -11.32 3.97
N THR A 204 20.44 -12.28 4.91
CA THR A 204 20.09 -13.68 4.61
C THR A 204 18.63 -13.84 4.23
N ALA A 205 17.70 -13.14 4.88
CA ALA A 205 16.29 -13.18 4.54
C ALA A 205 16.03 -12.53 3.18
N GLN A 206 16.57 -11.33 2.97
CA GLN A 206 16.48 -10.62 1.70
C GLN A 206 17.01 -11.45 0.52
N SER A 207 18.16 -12.16 0.69
CA SER A 207 18.72 -12.99 -0.37
C SER A 207 17.85 -14.20 -0.71
N LYS A 208 17.13 -14.76 0.27
CA LYS A 208 16.19 -15.87 0.05
C LYS A 208 14.93 -15.41 -0.66
N GLN A 209 14.38 -14.26 -0.28
CA GLN A 209 13.21 -13.67 -0.94
C GLN A 209 13.51 -13.31 -2.40
N ARG A 210 14.70 -12.77 -2.70
CA ARG A 210 15.14 -12.41 -4.07
C ARG A 210 15.29 -13.60 -5.03
N ARG A 211 15.38 -14.82 -4.56
CA ARG A 211 15.63 -15.98 -5.42
C ARG A 211 14.44 -16.38 -6.30
N LEU A 212 13.23 -15.90 -6.06
CA LEU A 212 12.03 -16.48 -6.65
C LEU A 212 11.18 -15.51 -7.48
N ALA A 213 11.20 -14.21 -7.25
CA ALA A 213 10.51 -13.19 -8.04
C ALA A 213 11.00 -11.79 -7.68
N ILE A 214 10.82 -10.82 -8.59
CA ILE A 214 10.80 -9.40 -8.22
C ILE A 214 9.44 -9.09 -7.61
N SER A 215 9.37 -8.04 -6.78
CA SER A 215 8.15 -7.58 -6.14
C SER A 215 7.98 -6.07 -6.31
N PRO A 216 6.77 -5.51 -6.16
CA PRO A 216 6.61 -4.07 -6.04
C PRO A 216 7.56 -3.50 -4.99
N GLY A 217 8.28 -2.43 -5.33
CA GLY A 217 9.39 -1.86 -4.56
C GLY A 217 10.80 -2.22 -5.05
N ASP A 218 10.92 -3.19 -5.96
CA ASP A 218 12.21 -3.66 -6.46
C ASP A 218 12.75 -2.90 -7.70
N MET A 219 11.94 -2.03 -8.33
CA MET A 219 12.35 -1.42 -9.61
C MET A 219 13.56 -0.50 -9.50
N GLU A 220 13.87 0.01 -8.33
CA GLU A 220 15.12 0.74 -8.07
C GLU A 220 16.37 -0.09 -8.45
N LEU A 221 16.34 -1.39 -8.17
CA LEU A 221 17.43 -2.30 -8.49
C LEU A 221 17.63 -2.52 -9.98
N PHE A 222 16.62 -2.17 -10.79
CA PHE A 222 16.56 -2.40 -12.23
C PHE A 222 16.62 -1.12 -13.05
N GLU A 223 16.89 0.03 -12.44
CA GLU A 223 16.99 1.33 -13.11
C GLU A 223 17.96 1.30 -14.33
N ASN A 224 19.05 0.53 -14.23
CA ASN A 224 20.01 0.32 -15.31
C ASN A 224 20.16 -1.17 -15.70
N LYS A 225 19.16 -2.00 -15.41
CA LYS A 225 19.18 -3.45 -15.68
C LYS A 225 17.85 -3.88 -16.26
N LEU A 226 17.91 -4.87 -17.15
CA LEU A 226 16.70 -5.43 -17.73
C LEU A 226 16.13 -6.54 -16.84
N ILE A 227 14.82 -6.46 -16.58
CA ILE A 227 14.05 -7.57 -16.03
C ILE A 227 13.79 -8.60 -17.13
N THR A 228 13.64 -9.86 -16.71
CA THR A 228 13.24 -10.93 -17.59
C THR A 228 11.85 -11.43 -17.22
N GLU A 229 11.14 -12.03 -18.19
CA GLU A 229 9.83 -12.62 -17.91
C GLU A 229 9.89 -13.73 -16.85
N HIS A 230 11.04 -14.38 -16.69
CA HIS A 230 11.23 -15.39 -15.65
C HIS A 230 11.14 -14.77 -14.23
N MET A 231 11.60 -13.54 -14.07
CA MET A 231 11.50 -12.78 -12.80
C MET A 231 10.07 -12.38 -12.46
N LEU A 232 9.19 -12.29 -13.46
CA LEU A 232 7.76 -11.96 -13.30
C LEU A 232 6.89 -13.17 -12.94
N LYS A 233 7.47 -14.36 -12.99
CA LYS A 233 6.73 -15.62 -12.78
C LYS A 233 6.22 -15.71 -11.35
N GLY A 234 4.90 -15.90 -11.22
CA GLY A 234 4.24 -16.05 -9.92
C GLY A 234 3.64 -14.76 -9.37
N LEU A 235 3.93 -13.60 -9.98
CA LEU A 235 3.27 -12.36 -9.62
C LEU A 235 1.80 -12.38 -10.02
N SER A 236 0.95 -11.76 -9.20
CA SER A 236 -0.44 -11.48 -9.54
C SER A 236 -0.54 -10.35 -10.56
N LEU A 237 -1.70 -10.22 -11.21
CA LEU A 237 -1.97 -9.08 -12.11
C LEU A 237 -1.93 -7.74 -11.37
N HIS A 238 -2.29 -7.72 -10.10
CA HIS A 238 -2.18 -6.52 -9.26
C HIS A 238 -0.72 -6.14 -9.00
N GLU A 239 0.13 -7.09 -8.63
CA GLU A 239 1.57 -6.87 -8.41
C GLU A 239 2.27 -6.43 -9.70
N LEU A 240 1.95 -7.02 -10.85
CA LEU A 240 2.47 -6.59 -12.15
C LEU A 240 2.08 -5.14 -12.45
N ARG A 241 0.83 -4.75 -12.19
CA ARG A 241 0.36 -3.37 -12.33
C ARG A 241 1.13 -2.42 -11.41
N LEU A 242 1.35 -2.78 -10.16
CA LEU A 242 2.15 -1.98 -9.22
C LEU A 242 3.58 -1.84 -9.72
N LEU A 243 4.22 -2.94 -10.10
CA LEU A 243 5.60 -2.97 -10.58
C LEU A 243 5.81 -2.08 -11.82
N ARG A 244 4.89 -2.18 -12.80
CA ARG A 244 4.90 -1.33 -13.97
C ARG A 244 4.76 0.15 -13.63
N ASN A 245 3.82 0.48 -12.76
CA ASN A 245 3.58 1.87 -12.38
C ASN A 245 4.66 2.41 -11.43
N GLU A 246 5.38 1.56 -10.71
CA GLU A 246 6.55 1.96 -9.92
C GLU A 246 7.62 2.60 -10.81
N ILE A 247 7.87 2.06 -12.00
CA ILE A 247 8.82 2.67 -12.94
C ILE A 247 8.43 4.12 -13.23
N TYR A 248 7.16 4.36 -13.57
CA TYR A 248 6.66 5.71 -13.81
C TYR A 248 6.68 6.59 -12.56
N ALA A 249 6.35 6.01 -11.40
CA ALA A 249 6.35 6.72 -10.13
C ALA A 249 7.75 7.22 -9.75
N ARG A 250 8.80 6.45 -10.04
CA ARG A 250 10.20 6.83 -9.82
C ARG A 250 10.63 8.02 -10.66
N HIS A 251 9.97 8.23 -11.80
CA HIS A 251 10.15 9.42 -12.63
C HIS A 251 9.27 10.61 -12.19
N GLY A 252 8.39 10.41 -11.20
CA GLY A 252 7.55 11.47 -10.63
C GLY A 252 6.14 11.57 -11.22
N ARG A 253 5.66 10.55 -11.95
CA ARG A 253 4.31 10.54 -12.53
C ARG A 253 3.23 10.64 -11.46
N ALA A 254 2.26 11.55 -11.67
CA ALA A 254 1.00 11.57 -10.94
C ALA A 254 0.00 10.58 -11.54
N PHE A 255 -0.77 9.90 -10.70
CA PHE A 255 -1.72 8.87 -11.13
C PHE A 255 -3.17 9.35 -10.99
N ARG A 256 -3.96 9.15 -12.05
CA ARG A 256 -5.40 9.48 -12.05
C ARG A 256 -6.22 8.51 -11.19
N ALA A 257 -5.79 7.25 -11.08
CA ALA A 257 -6.43 6.27 -10.21
C ALA A 257 -6.06 6.58 -8.76
N ALA A 258 -7.04 7.00 -7.95
CA ALA A 258 -6.83 7.48 -6.59
C ALA A 258 -6.11 6.44 -5.71
N TRP A 259 -6.50 5.16 -5.77
CA TRP A 259 -5.84 4.09 -5.00
C TRP A 259 -4.36 3.93 -5.34
N LEU A 260 -4.00 4.09 -6.63
CA LEU A 260 -2.61 3.97 -7.09
C LEU A 260 -1.78 5.18 -6.67
N GLN A 261 -2.39 6.38 -6.74
CA GLN A 261 -1.77 7.60 -6.24
C GLN A 261 -1.53 7.51 -4.72
N GLN A 262 -2.50 7.00 -3.97
CA GLN A 262 -2.37 6.82 -2.52
C GLN A 262 -1.31 5.77 -2.18
N TYR A 263 -1.26 4.67 -2.93
CA TYR A 263 -0.21 3.66 -2.78
C TYR A 263 1.19 4.28 -2.93
N PHE A 264 1.43 5.07 -3.99
CA PHE A 264 2.75 5.68 -4.18
C PHE A 264 3.02 6.80 -3.18
N TRP A 265 2.04 7.58 -2.76
CA TRP A 265 2.23 8.55 -1.68
C TRP A 265 2.66 7.92 -0.36
N SER A 266 2.33 6.67 -0.11
CA SER A 266 2.79 5.95 1.07
C SER A 266 4.25 5.48 0.96
N GLN A 267 4.83 5.52 -0.24
CA GLN A 267 6.22 5.11 -0.45
C GLN A 267 7.19 6.23 -0.07
N PRO A 268 8.22 5.94 0.75
CA PRO A 268 9.14 6.98 1.22
C PRO A 268 9.99 7.62 0.10
N TRP A 269 10.11 6.97 -1.04
CA TRP A 269 10.91 7.40 -2.17
C TRP A 269 10.10 8.16 -3.24
N TYR A 270 8.77 8.18 -3.18
CA TYR A 270 7.95 8.78 -4.23
C TYR A 270 7.86 10.29 -4.06
N GLU A 271 8.23 11.00 -5.12
CA GLU A 271 8.10 12.44 -5.25
C GLU A 271 7.39 12.77 -6.57
N GLN A 272 6.20 13.36 -6.47
CA GLN A 272 5.43 13.78 -7.64
C GLN A 272 6.06 15.00 -8.28
N LYS A 273 6.21 14.99 -9.64
CA LYS A 273 6.70 16.10 -10.45
C LYS A 273 5.58 16.66 -11.31
N GLU A 274 5.45 17.98 -11.34
CA GLU A 274 4.44 18.66 -12.16
C GLU A 274 4.77 18.60 -13.66
N ASP A 275 6.04 18.54 -14.01
CA ASP A 275 6.57 18.54 -15.37
C ASP A 275 6.84 17.13 -15.93
N PHE A 276 6.32 16.09 -15.27
CA PHE A 276 6.48 14.71 -15.75
C PHE A 276 5.88 14.54 -17.15
N GLN A 277 6.68 13.90 -18.03
CA GLN A 277 6.26 13.45 -19.36
C GLN A 277 6.62 11.97 -19.55
N ASP A 278 5.77 11.20 -20.23
CA ASP A 278 5.97 9.76 -20.43
C ASP A 278 7.27 9.44 -21.18
N GLU A 279 7.79 10.36 -22.00
CA GLU A 279 9.05 10.25 -22.74
C GLU A 279 10.29 10.24 -21.83
N GLN A 280 10.16 10.72 -20.60
CA GLN A 280 11.23 10.65 -19.60
C GLN A 280 11.53 9.22 -19.19
N VAL A 281 10.54 8.31 -19.33
CA VAL A 281 10.74 6.88 -19.14
C VAL A 281 11.41 6.30 -20.39
N SER A 282 12.72 6.14 -20.33
CA SER A 282 13.56 5.77 -21.47
C SER A 282 14.53 4.64 -21.14
N GLY A 283 15.33 4.20 -22.11
CA GLY A 283 16.39 3.20 -21.90
C GLY A 283 15.85 1.88 -21.31
N SER A 284 16.51 1.38 -20.26
CA SER A 284 16.12 0.13 -19.56
C SER A 284 14.73 0.20 -18.96
N ASP A 285 14.31 1.36 -18.44
CA ASP A 285 12.99 1.53 -17.82
C ASP A 285 11.87 1.31 -18.84
N LYS A 286 11.99 1.87 -20.02
CA LYS A 286 11.04 1.65 -21.11
C LYS A 286 10.96 0.15 -21.49
N LEU A 287 12.11 -0.49 -21.65
CA LEU A 287 12.18 -1.93 -21.97
C LEU A 287 11.59 -2.79 -20.85
N ASN A 288 11.78 -2.40 -19.59
CA ASN A 288 11.21 -3.07 -18.45
C ASN A 288 9.67 -2.93 -18.42
N VAL A 289 9.15 -1.72 -18.69
CA VAL A 289 7.69 -1.50 -18.85
C VAL A 289 7.14 -2.41 -19.95
N GLU A 290 7.77 -2.42 -21.14
CA GLU A 290 7.35 -3.25 -22.27
C GLU A 290 7.37 -4.75 -21.91
N THR A 291 8.34 -5.20 -21.13
CA THR A 291 8.44 -6.62 -20.69
C THR A 291 7.30 -6.96 -19.73
N ILE A 292 6.96 -6.08 -18.78
CA ILE A 292 5.85 -6.29 -17.86
C ILE A 292 4.52 -6.31 -18.63
N VAL A 293 4.28 -5.32 -19.50
CA VAL A 293 3.05 -5.23 -20.31
C VAL A 293 2.87 -6.47 -21.18
N ARG A 294 3.93 -6.93 -21.81
CA ARG A 294 3.89 -8.17 -22.64
C ARG A 294 3.54 -9.38 -21.77
N TYR A 295 4.05 -9.47 -20.55
CA TYR A 295 3.73 -10.53 -19.61
C TYR A 295 2.28 -10.46 -19.13
N GLU A 296 1.78 -9.26 -18.76
CA GLU A 296 0.36 -9.00 -18.41
C GLU A 296 -0.55 -9.45 -19.55
N ASN A 297 -0.30 -9.00 -20.79
CA ASN A 297 -1.10 -9.34 -21.97
C ASN A 297 -1.14 -10.85 -22.21
N ARG A 298 -0.02 -11.53 -22.04
CA ARG A 298 0.00 -13.00 -22.16
C ARG A 298 -0.86 -13.68 -21.10
N MET A 299 -0.88 -13.20 -19.86
CA MET A 299 -1.77 -13.74 -18.83
C MET A 299 -3.25 -13.56 -19.21
N HIS A 300 -3.61 -12.42 -19.80
CA HIS A 300 -4.94 -12.19 -20.36
C HIS A 300 -5.25 -13.12 -21.53
N ASP A 301 -4.31 -13.37 -22.45
CA ASP A 301 -4.46 -14.29 -23.57
C ASP A 301 -4.61 -15.77 -23.15
N GLU A 302 -4.16 -16.10 -21.96
CA GLU A 302 -4.28 -17.43 -21.37
C GLU A 302 -5.61 -17.67 -20.64
N LEU A 303 -6.48 -16.65 -20.49
CA LEU A 303 -7.79 -16.76 -19.81
C LEU A 303 -8.70 -17.84 -20.41
N GLY A 304 -8.58 -18.10 -21.72
CA GLY A 304 -9.34 -19.15 -22.41
C GLY A 304 -8.62 -20.50 -22.51
N LYS A 305 -7.37 -20.59 -22.06
CA LYS A 305 -6.48 -21.73 -22.31
C LYS A 305 -6.05 -22.47 -21.04
N LYS A 306 -5.92 -21.75 -19.92
CA LYS A 306 -5.44 -22.29 -18.65
C LYS A 306 -6.36 -21.93 -17.50
N PRO A 307 -6.52 -22.82 -16.50
CA PRO A 307 -7.24 -22.50 -15.27
C PRO A 307 -6.60 -21.33 -14.52
N LEU A 308 -7.43 -20.36 -14.11
CA LEU A 308 -7.02 -19.29 -13.22
C LEU A 308 -6.74 -19.82 -11.82
N THR A 309 -5.66 -19.34 -11.23
CA THR A 309 -5.33 -19.61 -9.83
C THR A 309 -5.67 -18.39 -8.95
N ARG A 310 -5.91 -18.63 -7.68
CA ARG A 310 -6.17 -17.54 -6.72
C ARG A 310 -4.96 -16.59 -6.60
N SER A 311 -3.73 -17.10 -6.78
CA SER A 311 -2.52 -16.28 -6.72
C SER A 311 -2.47 -15.25 -7.84
N ILE A 312 -2.91 -15.58 -9.05
CA ILE A 312 -2.98 -14.65 -10.18
C ILE A 312 -3.94 -13.49 -9.90
N LEU A 313 -5.03 -13.75 -9.17
CA LEU A 313 -6.06 -12.77 -8.83
C LEU A 313 -5.76 -11.97 -7.56
N ALA A 314 -4.75 -12.37 -6.78
CA ALA A 314 -4.44 -11.74 -5.49
C ALA A 314 -4.28 -10.22 -5.64
N GLY A 315 -4.95 -9.46 -4.75
CA GLY A 315 -4.93 -8.00 -4.73
C GLY A 315 -5.79 -7.30 -5.78
N LEU A 316 -6.44 -8.02 -6.72
CA LEU A 316 -7.35 -7.40 -7.68
C LEU A 316 -8.62 -6.91 -6.99
N PHE A 317 -9.06 -5.73 -7.39
CA PHE A 317 -10.35 -5.17 -6.99
C PHE A 317 -11.51 -5.85 -7.72
N VAL A 318 -12.71 -5.76 -7.14
CA VAL A 318 -13.92 -6.36 -7.73
C VAL A 318 -14.19 -5.84 -9.14
N GLU A 319 -13.88 -4.58 -9.42
CA GLU A 319 -14.02 -3.94 -10.74
C GLU A 319 -13.05 -4.53 -11.79
N ASP A 320 -11.84 -4.90 -11.38
CA ASP A 320 -10.89 -5.57 -12.27
C ASP A 320 -11.33 -7.00 -12.57
N VAL A 321 -11.82 -7.70 -11.56
CA VAL A 321 -12.34 -9.07 -11.69
C VAL A 321 -13.55 -9.09 -12.63
N GLU A 322 -14.43 -8.09 -12.53
CA GLU A 322 -15.60 -7.95 -13.42
C GLU A 322 -15.14 -7.72 -14.87
N LYS A 323 -14.17 -6.84 -15.12
CA LYS A 323 -13.62 -6.65 -16.48
C LYS A 323 -13.04 -7.95 -17.04
N MET A 324 -12.25 -8.70 -16.23
CA MET A 324 -11.72 -10.00 -16.65
C MET A 324 -12.82 -11.02 -16.96
N ARG A 325 -13.91 -11.00 -16.20
CA ARG A 325 -15.08 -11.83 -16.47
C ARG A 325 -15.71 -11.50 -17.82
N GLN A 326 -15.89 -10.22 -18.10
CA GLN A 326 -16.41 -9.79 -19.39
C GLN A 326 -15.43 -10.04 -20.55
N GLU A 327 -14.12 -9.99 -20.29
CA GLU A 327 -13.09 -10.30 -21.29
C GLU A 327 -13.20 -11.75 -21.80
N ILE A 328 -13.48 -12.72 -20.92
CA ILE A 328 -13.69 -14.13 -21.36
C ILE A 328 -14.81 -14.21 -22.39
N TYR A 329 -15.90 -13.52 -22.16
CA TYR A 329 -17.02 -13.45 -23.11
C TYR A 329 -16.65 -12.68 -24.39
N ALA A 330 -15.96 -11.54 -24.25
CA ALA A 330 -15.52 -10.71 -25.37
C ALA A 330 -14.60 -11.47 -26.33
N ARG A 331 -13.69 -12.30 -25.78
CA ARG A 331 -12.79 -13.15 -26.59
C ARG A 331 -13.55 -14.20 -27.43
N ARG A 332 -14.81 -14.49 -27.09
CA ARG A 332 -15.72 -15.33 -27.88
C ARG A 332 -16.66 -14.50 -28.76
N GLY A 333 -16.48 -13.19 -28.80
CA GLY A 333 -17.24 -12.30 -29.66
C GLY A 333 -18.56 -11.82 -29.07
N LYS A 334 -18.84 -12.00 -27.77
CA LYS A 334 -20.08 -11.48 -27.15
C LYS A 334 -20.25 -10.00 -27.47
N VAL A 335 -21.42 -9.65 -28.03
CA VAL A 335 -21.83 -8.25 -28.18
C VAL A 335 -22.48 -7.79 -26.88
N PHE A 336 -21.99 -6.68 -26.33
CA PHE A 336 -22.45 -6.15 -25.06
C PHE A 336 -23.56 -5.15 -25.23
N LYS A 337 -24.58 -5.23 -24.36
CA LYS A 337 -25.69 -4.27 -24.33
C LYS A 337 -25.28 -2.97 -23.66
N GLU A 338 -24.35 -3.04 -22.70
CA GLU A 338 -23.79 -1.90 -21.99
C GLU A 338 -22.85 -1.12 -22.91
N PRO A 339 -23.15 0.15 -23.26
CA PRO A 339 -22.39 0.90 -24.25
C PRO A 339 -20.90 1.04 -23.86
N TRP A 340 -20.62 1.21 -22.58
CA TRP A 340 -19.24 1.37 -22.11
C TRP A 340 -18.41 0.09 -22.27
N LEU A 341 -19.00 -1.10 -22.03
CA LEU A 341 -18.34 -2.39 -22.26
C LEU A 341 -18.09 -2.62 -23.75
N GLN A 342 -19.08 -2.32 -24.58
CA GLN A 342 -18.94 -2.45 -26.03
C GLN A 342 -17.84 -1.54 -26.55
N THR A 343 -17.79 -0.27 -26.12
CA THR A 343 -16.73 0.68 -26.48
C THR A 343 -15.38 0.23 -25.96
N TYR A 344 -15.34 -0.25 -24.72
CA TYR A 344 -14.09 -0.73 -24.09
C TYR A 344 -13.49 -1.89 -24.88
N PHE A 345 -14.28 -2.94 -25.19
CA PHE A 345 -13.74 -4.08 -25.92
C PHE A 345 -13.49 -3.78 -27.40
N ALA A 346 -14.26 -2.89 -28.01
CA ALA A 346 -14.04 -2.46 -29.39
C ALA A 346 -12.69 -1.74 -29.60
N SER A 347 -12.05 -1.25 -28.53
CA SER A 347 -10.71 -0.65 -28.60
C SER A 347 -9.58 -1.68 -28.72
N PHE A 348 -9.85 -2.98 -28.58
CA PHE A 348 -8.86 -4.04 -28.70
C PHE A 348 -8.91 -4.73 -30.06
N ASP A 349 -7.80 -4.86 -30.75
CA ASP A 349 -7.67 -5.49 -32.05
C ASP A 349 -8.13 -6.97 -32.07
N TRP A 350 -8.01 -7.65 -30.92
CA TRP A 350 -8.42 -9.05 -30.77
C TRP A 350 -9.93 -9.23 -30.65
N TYR A 351 -10.71 -8.19 -30.31
CA TYR A 351 -12.15 -8.31 -30.17
C TYR A 351 -12.84 -8.37 -31.53
N LYS A 352 -13.56 -9.46 -31.80
CA LYS A 352 -14.33 -9.68 -33.03
C LYS A 352 -15.78 -9.96 -32.64
N PRO A 353 -16.70 -8.98 -32.76
CA PRO A 353 -18.11 -9.16 -32.45
C PRO A 353 -18.73 -10.33 -33.23
N ASN A 354 -19.46 -11.19 -32.53
CA ASN A 354 -20.22 -12.29 -33.10
C ASN A 354 -21.66 -12.21 -32.62
N PRO A 355 -22.62 -11.77 -33.49
CA PRO A 355 -24.02 -11.67 -33.14
C PRO A 355 -24.66 -13.00 -32.71
N ASP A 356 -24.12 -14.13 -33.18
CA ASP A 356 -24.63 -15.47 -32.87
C ASP A 356 -24.02 -16.05 -31.58
N PHE A 357 -23.25 -15.24 -30.85
CA PHE A 357 -22.63 -15.67 -29.58
C PHE A 357 -23.69 -16.20 -28.60
N ASN A 358 -23.39 -17.37 -28.03
CA ASN A 358 -24.11 -17.94 -26.89
C ASN A 358 -23.16 -18.70 -25.97
N ASP A 359 -23.59 -18.96 -24.74
CA ASP A 359 -22.74 -19.53 -23.69
C ASP A 359 -22.27 -20.97 -23.96
N SER A 360 -22.87 -21.66 -24.92
CA SER A 360 -22.40 -23.00 -25.35
C SER A 360 -21.05 -22.95 -26.08
N MET A 361 -20.68 -21.78 -26.61
CA MET A 361 -19.40 -21.53 -27.27
C MET A 361 -18.21 -21.43 -26.29
N LEU A 362 -18.50 -21.30 -24.99
CA LEU A 362 -17.47 -21.27 -23.96
C LEU A 362 -16.88 -22.66 -23.72
N THR A 363 -15.55 -22.76 -23.70
CA THR A 363 -14.83 -23.98 -23.33
C THR A 363 -15.00 -24.34 -21.86
N ALA A 364 -14.66 -25.59 -21.51
CA ALA A 364 -14.68 -26.02 -20.11
C ALA A 364 -13.74 -25.16 -19.23
N VAL A 365 -12.56 -24.77 -19.74
CA VAL A 365 -11.62 -23.90 -19.04
C VAL A 365 -12.19 -22.51 -18.80
N GLU A 366 -12.84 -21.92 -19.82
CA GLU A 366 -13.47 -20.61 -19.69
C GLU A 366 -14.61 -20.61 -18.66
N LYS A 367 -15.45 -21.65 -18.67
CA LYS A 367 -16.51 -21.84 -17.66
C LYS A 367 -15.93 -21.99 -16.25
N GLN A 368 -14.85 -22.75 -16.10
CA GLN A 368 -14.13 -22.89 -14.85
C GLN A 368 -13.56 -21.55 -14.38
N ASN A 369 -12.93 -20.78 -15.28
CA ASN A 369 -12.39 -19.47 -14.97
C ASN A 369 -13.44 -18.44 -14.58
N LEU A 370 -14.60 -18.44 -15.26
CA LEU A 370 -15.75 -17.64 -14.88
C LEU A 370 -16.23 -17.96 -13.45
N ALA A 371 -16.32 -19.25 -13.11
CA ALA A 371 -16.67 -19.65 -11.73
C ALA A 371 -15.63 -19.21 -10.70
N THR A 372 -14.34 -19.28 -11.04
CA THR A 372 -13.24 -18.81 -10.19
C THR A 372 -13.32 -17.30 -9.96
N LEU A 373 -13.55 -16.51 -11.02
CA LEU A 373 -13.70 -15.05 -10.94
C LEU A 373 -14.91 -14.65 -10.08
N VAL A 374 -16.06 -15.31 -10.27
CA VAL A 374 -17.27 -15.07 -9.44
C VAL A 374 -17.01 -15.38 -7.96
N ALA A 375 -16.32 -16.50 -7.69
CA ALA A 375 -15.99 -16.87 -6.31
C ALA A 375 -14.99 -15.90 -5.66
N TYR A 376 -14.06 -15.36 -6.43
CA TYR A 376 -13.08 -14.36 -5.96
C TYR A 376 -13.77 -13.00 -5.71
N ALA A 377 -14.61 -12.52 -6.63
CA ALA A 377 -15.31 -11.24 -6.52
C ALA A 377 -16.11 -11.08 -5.22
N LYS A 378 -16.64 -12.19 -4.67
CA LYS A 378 -17.39 -12.18 -3.39
C LYS A 378 -16.54 -11.74 -2.18
N ARG A 379 -15.22 -11.71 -2.32
CA ARG A 379 -14.26 -11.42 -1.23
C ARG A 379 -13.27 -10.32 -1.61
N ALA A 380 -13.30 -9.85 -2.85
CA ALA A 380 -12.43 -8.78 -3.31
C ALA A 380 -12.95 -7.43 -2.78
N ALA A 381 -12.03 -6.57 -2.38
CA ALA A 381 -12.35 -5.19 -2.04
C ALA A 381 -12.75 -4.39 -3.30
N SER A 382 -13.54 -3.35 -3.12
CA SER A 382 -13.79 -2.37 -4.19
C SER A 382 -12.64 -1.35 -4.26
N VAL A 383 -12.44 -0.76 -5.44
CA VAL A 383 -11.56 0.42 -5.58
C VAL A 383 -12.01 1.55 -4.67
N LEU A 384 -13.32 1.69 -4.42
CA LEU A 384 -13.86 2.70 -3.52
C LEU A 384 -13.41 2.47 -2.08
N ASP A 385 -13.43 1.22 -1.60
CA ASP A 385 -12.95 0.88 -0.25
C ASP A 385 -11.46 1.22 -0.08
N ALA A 386 -10.66 1.07 -1.13
CA ALA A 386 -9.23 1.38 -1.09
C ALA A 386 -8.92 2.89 -1.07
N VAL A 387 -9.87 3.73 -1.43
CA VAL A 387 -9.73 5.20 -1.45
C VAL A 387 -10.30 5.83 -0.16
N GLU A 388 -11.32 5.22 0.41
CA GLU A 388 -12.00 5.71 1.62
C GLU A 388 -11.33 5.22 2.92
N GLY A 389 -10.53 4.17 2.89
CA GLY A 389 -9.72 3.64 4.00
C GLY A 389 -8.40 4.33 4.11
#